data_fa0a810315600668a1948ece1894dc67
#
_entry.id   fa0a810315600668a1948ece1894dc67
#
_cell.length_a   1.000
_cell.length_b   1.000
_cell.length_c   1.000
_cell.angle_alpha   90.00
_cell.angle_beta   90.00
_cell.angle_gamma   90.00
#
_symmetry.space_group_name_H-M   'P 1'
#
loop_
_entity.id
_entity.type
_entity.pdbx_description
1 polymer ?
#
loop_
_entity_poly.entity_id
_entity_poly.type
_entity_poly.pdbx_seq_one_letter_code
_entity_poly.pdbx_strand_id
1 'polypeptide(L)'
;NEENLYVAWHAGSTNNKSDILGMREAVEVADGMRLHLAHINSYCRGRVRSAQSEADEAIELLKTNPKLWSEAYLSPLNGTHLSCNENGEALDYVTKVCLELFRLPATADGIRQAFRKGILATLHDNGYVTEAVYGAAAEKLWEDAGTTNVVGCFPVNSAVSRLMLASAKREDGSFVVDAFSTDGGCIPRNVIIPMGLALVKFGALTLSEFVAKASLNTARHLRLFDRGHFTPGAVADVTVVDMDKGEAVSSFRDGKLNMKDGKLYPTPVRIITTSRGEKAIREAGYEPIVIDLSTPEPERVNRF
;
A
#
# COMPACT_ATOMS: atom_id res chain seq x y z
N ASN A 1 8.06 21.63 3.05
CA ASN A 1 8.43 21.68 4.46
C ASN A 1 8.12 23.02 5.11
N GLU A 2 8.32 24.15 4.44
CA GLU A 2 8.00 25.50 4.98
C GLU A 2 6.51 25.65 5.35
N GLU A 3 5.64 25.12 4.51
CA GLU A 3 4.18 25.13 4.73
C GLU A 3 3.70 23.99 5.64
N ASN A 4 4.61 23.16 6.16
CA ASN A 4 4.30 22.00 6.99
C ASN A 4 3.32 20.99 6.34
N LEU A 5 3.29 20.95 5.00
CA LEU A 5 2.43 20.08 4.23
C LEU A 5 2.94 18.64 4.24
N TYR A 6 2.01 17.71 4.14
CA TYR A 6 2.30 16.30 3.89
C TYR A 6 2.71 16.09 2.43
N VAL A 7 3.88 15.48 2.22
CA VAL A 7 4.37 15.13 0.90
C VAL A 7 4.67 13.64 0.87
N ALA A 8 3.87 12.88 0.13
CA ALA A 8 4.14 11.48 -0.18
C ALA A 8 4.86 11.40 -1.52
N TRP A 9 5.99 10.71 -1.55
CA TRP A 9 6.85 10.59 -2.72
C TRP A 9 6.98 9.13 -3.17
N HIS A 10 6.55 8.87 -4.40
CA HIS A 10 6.90 7.67 -5.14
C HIS A 10 8.28 7.88 -5.76
N ALA A 11 9.33 7.26 -5.21
CA ALA A 11 10.69 7.44 -5.69
C ALA A 11 10.90 6.85 -7.08
N GLY A 12 11.66 7.56 -7.87
CA GLY A 12 11.99 7.26 -9.26
C GLY A 12 12.04 8.56 -10.07
N SER A 13 12.99 8.67 -10.97
CA SER A 13 13.22 9.83 -11.81
C SER A 13 13.51 9.41 -13.25
N THR A 14 13.86 10.35 -14.08
CA THR A 14 14.36 10.08 -15.45
C THR A 14 15.70 9.33 -15.44
N ASN A 15 16.48 9.46 -14.36
CA ASN A 15 17.80 8.84 -14.21
C ASN A 15 17.70 7.48 -13.53
N ASN A 16 16.90 7.36 -12.48
CA ASN A 16 16.75 6.15 -11.69
C ASN A 16 15.30 5.67 -11.70
N LYS A 17 15.12 4.35 -11.82
CA LYS A 17 13.80 3.71 -11.77
C LYS A 17 13.24 3.71 -10.35
N SER A 18 11.99 3.28 -10.19
CA SER A 18 11.39 3.00 -8.88
C SER A 18 11.97 1.70 -8.31
N ASP A 19 13.22 1.79 -7.84
CA ASP A 19 14.02 0.73 -7.22
C ASP A 19 14.90 1.34 -6.12
N ILE A 20 15.86 0.58 -5.59
CA ILE A 20 16.71 1.03 -4.48
C ILE A 20 17.60 2.24 -4.86
N LEU A 21 17.96 2.39 -6.13
CA LEU A 21 18.74 3.56 -6.59
C LEU A 21 17.86 4.81 -6.60
N GLY A 22 16.61 4.69 -7.06
CA GLY A 22 15.63 5.78 -6.98
C GLY A 22 15.28 6.16 -5.55
N MET A 23 15.22 5.20 -4.63
CA MET A 23 15.05 5.50 -3.20
C MET A 23 16.23 6.29 -2.64
N ARG A 24 17.47 5.90 -2.97
CA ARG A 24 18.67 6.62 -2.55
C ARG A 24 18.66 8.06 -3.03
N GLU A 25 18.37 8.26 -4.32
CA GLU A 25 18.22 9.61 -4.92
C GLU A 25 17.17 10.44 -4.18
N ALA A 26 16.00 9.85 -3.85
CA ALA A 26 14.96 10.54 -3.11
C ALA A 26 15.41 10.96 -1.70
N VAL A 27 16.19 10.12 -1.01
CA VAL A 27 16.76 10.44 0.31
C VAL A 27 17.78 11.57 0.20
N GLU A 28 18.66 11.55 -0.82
CA GLU A 28 19.62 12.61 -1.09
C GLU A 28 18.92 13.94 -1.38
N VAL A 29 17.89 13.93 -2.23
CA VAL A 29 17.10 15.14 -2.54
C VAL A 29 16.32 15.66 -1.32
N ALA A 30 15.88 14.78 -0.45
CA ALA A 30 15.22 15.18 0.80
C ALA A 30 16.16 15.97 1.74
N ASP A 31 17.46 15.77 1.65
CA ASP A 31 18.52 16.50 2.38
C ASP A 31 18.17 16.69 3.88
N GLY A 32 17.79 15.61 4.55
CA GLY A 32 17.39 15.62 5.95
C GLY A 32 16.06 16.33 6.26
N MET A 33 15.31 16.72 5.24
CA MET A 33 13.93 17.24 5.39
C MET A 33 12.93 16.10 5.59
N ARG A 34 11.73 16.48 6.06
CA ARG A 34 10.62 15.52 6.19
C ARG A 34 10.11 15.10 4.83
N LEU A 35 9.94 13.80 4.67
CA LEU A 35 9.37 13.21 3.47
C LEU A 35 8.69 11.89 3.84
N HIS A 36 7.56 11.57 3.22
CA HIS A 36 6.99 10.24 3.23
C HIS A 36 7.42 9.49 1.97
N LEU A 37 8.25 8.46 2.16
CA LEU A 37 8.57 7.51 1.10
C LEU A 37 7.47 6.47 1.01
N ALA A 38 6.65 6.57 -0.02
CA ALA A 38 5.51 5.70 -0.24
C ALA A 38 5.94 4.26 -0.58
N HIS A 39 5.15 3.28 -0.14
CA HIS A 39 5.23 1.85 -0.50
C HIS A 39 6.67 1.32 -0.59
N ILE A 40 7.42 1.41 0.51
CA ILE A 40 8.87 1.14 0.58
C ILE A 40 9.30 -0.19 -0.07
N ASN A 41 8.43 -1.20 -0.09
CA ASN A 41 8.67 -2.49 -0.73
C ASN A 41 8.93 -2.39 -2.23
N SER A 42 8.40 -1.36 -2.89
CA SER A 42 8.58 -1.14 -4.32
C SER A 42 10.05 -0.98 -4.71
N TYR A 43 10.86 -0.49 -3.78
CA TYR A 43 12.28 -0.25 -3.99
C TYR A 43 13.16 -1.47 -3.69
N CYS A 44 12.58 -2.54 -3.12
CA CYS A 44 13.30 -3.72 -2.63
C CYS A 44 12.81 -5.02 -3.28
N ARG A 45 12.59 -5.02 -4.60
CA ARG A 45 12.10 -6.18 -5.36
C ARG A 45 13.18 -7.10 -5.89
N GLY A 46 14.45 -6.80 -5.63
CA GLY A 46 15.58 -7.57 -6.17
C GLY A 46 15.89 -7.23 -7.63
N ARG A 47 15.75 -5.97 -8.04
CA ARG A 47 15.99 -5.52 -9.42
C ARG A 47 17.44 -5.12 -9.67
N VAL A 48 18.10 -4.56 -8.69
CA VAL A 48 19.49 -4.09 -8.77
C VAL A 48 20.42 -5.11 -8.11
N ARG A 49 19.99 -5.65 -6.97
CA ARG A 49 20.68 -6.68 -6.19
C ARG A 49 19.64 -7.68 -5.66
N SER A 50 20.04 -8.58 -4.74
CA SER A 50 19.05 -9.44 -4.08
C SER A 50 18.04 -8.59 -3.28
N ALA A 51 16.79 -9.04 -3.21
CA ALA A 51 15.74 -8.36 -2.45
C ALA A 51 16.12 -8.17 -0.97
N GLN A 52 16.89 -9.09 -0.40
CA GLN A 52 17.44 -8.96 0.94
C GLN A 52 18.40 -7.77 1.03
N SER A 53 19.39 -7.70 0.14
CA SER A 53 20.41 -6.63 0.14
C SER A 53 19.77 -5.25 -0.10
N GLU A 54 18.75 -5.17 -0.95
CA GLU A 54 18.00 -3.92 -1.16
C GLU A 54 17.19 -3.53 0.07
N ALA A 55 16.58 -4.51 0.76
CA ALA A 55 15.84 -4.25 2.00
C ALA A 55 16.77 -3.83 3.15
N ASP A 56 17.96 -4.45 3.28
CA ASP A 56 18.97 -4.04 4.25
C ASP A 56 19.40 -2.58 4.02
N GLU A 57 19.65 -2.19 2.78
CA GLU A 57 19.99 -0.80 2.45
C GLU A 57 18.84 0.16 2.74
N ALA A 58 17.60 -0.19 2.37
CA ALA A 58 16.43 0.65 2.66
C ALA A 58 16.24 0.85 4.18
N ILE A 59 16.45 -0.20 4.98
CA ILE A 59 16.41 -0.14 6.45
C ILE A 59 17.48 0.82 6.97
N GLU A 60 18.71 0.74 6.50
CA GLU A 60 19.78 1.63 6.93
C GLU A 60 19.55 3.09 6.51
N LEU A 61 19.04 3.34 5.29
CA LEU A 61 18.65 4.67 4.85
C LEU A 61 17.56 5.28 5.76
N LEU A 62 16.56 4.49 6.16
CA LEU A 62 15.51 4.95 7.06
C LEU A 62 15.98 5.13 8.51
N LYS A 63 16.94 4.32 8.98
CA LYS A 63 17.53 4.48 10.32
C LYS A 63 18.35 5.76 10.42
N THR A 64 19.14 6.05 9.41
CA THR A 64 20.04 7.22 9.37
C THR A 64 19.31 8.53 9.04
N ASN A 65 18.08 8.46 8.54
CA ASN A 65 17.23 9.60 8.19
C ASN A 65 15.92 9.60 8.98
N PRO A 66 15.93 9.93 10.28
CA PRO A 66 14.78 9.75 11.19
C PRO A 66 13.58 10.62 10.86
N LYS A 67 13.71 11.65 10.02
CA LYS A 67 12.60 12.47 9.54
C LYS A 67 11.85 11.88 8.34
N LEU A 68 12.36 10.78 7.77
CA LEU A 68 11.64 10.07 6.72
C LEU A 68 10.56 9.19 7.35
N TRP A 69 9.35 9.30 6.86
CA TRP A 69 8.26 8.38 7.11
C TRP A 69 8.14 7.38 5.97
N SER A 70 7.64 6.19 6.28
CA SER A 70 7.42 5.17 5.25
C SER A 70 6.32 4.21 5.65
N GLU A 71 5.73 3.57 4.67
CA GLU A 71 4.81 2.44 4.88
C GLU A 71 5.18 1.25 3.99
N ALA A 72 4.80 0.07 4.44
CA ALA A 72 5.03 -1.18 3.74
C ALA A 72 3.70 -1.88 3.45
N TYR A 73 3.55 -2.40 2.25
CA TYR A 73 2.45 -3.31 1.94
C TYR A 73 2.86 -4.77 2.14
N LEU A 74 1.89 -5.61 2.51
CA LEU A 74 2.11 -7.03 2.77
C LEU A 74 1.74 -7.93 1.57
N SER A 75 1.11 -7.37 0.53
CA SER A 75 0.67 -8.12 -0.63
C SER A 75 1.84 -8.58 -1.52
N PRO A 76 1.82 -9.84 -2.01
CA PRO A 76 2.75 -10.28 -3.05
C PRO A 76 2.47 -9.64 -4.41
N LEU A 77 1.26 -9.10 -4.61
CA LEU A 77 0.80 -8.63 -5.90
C LEU A 77 1.26 -7.19 -6.20
N ASN A 78 1.62 -6.96 -7.45
CA ASN A 78 1.85 -5.64 -8.02
C ASN A 78 0.91 -5.41 -9.20
N GLY A 79 0.26 -4.26 -9.25
CA GLY A 79 -0.67 -3.92 -10.32
C GLY A 79 0.01 -3.31 -11.53
N THR A 80 -0.62 -3.49 -12.67
CA THR A 80 -0.17 -2.96 -13.96
C THR A 80 -1.33 -2.92 -14.95
N HIS A 81 -1.17 -2.18 -16.06
CA HIS A 81 -2.12 -2.13 -17.17
C HIS A 81 -1.78 -3.17 -18.22
N LEU A 82 -2.79 -3.93 -18.66
CA LEU A 82 -2.61 -5.02 -19.63
C LEU A 82 -2.92 -4.60 -21.07
N SER A 83 -2.84 -3.32 -21.38
CA SER A 83 -3.10 -2.81 -22.72
C SER A 83 -2.05 -3.26 -23.71
N CYS A 84 -2.49 -3.60 -24.94
CA CYS A 84 -1.62 -3.91 -26.07
C CYS A 84 -1.91 -2.96 -27.24
N ASN A 85 -0.90 -2.76 -28.09
CA ASN A 85 -1.09 -2.06 -29.37
C ASN A 85 -1.70 -2.99 -30.44
N GLU A 86 -1.93 -2.44 -31.63
CA GLU A 86 -2.51 -3.17 -32.78
C GLU A 86 -1.66 -4.37 -33.23
N ASN A 87 -0.36 -4.35 -32.97
CA ASN A 87 0.56 -5.44 -33.25
C ASN A 87 0.60 -6.50 -32.13
N GLY A 88 -0.19 -6.31 -31.07
CA GLY A 88 -0.22 -7.21 -29.92
C GLY A 88 0.94 -7.04 -28.94
N GLU A 89 1.71 -5.95 -29.01
CA GLU A 89 2.78 -5.64 -28.06
C GLU A 89 2.20 -4.98 -26.81
N ALA A 90 2.61 -5.43 -25.61
CA ALA A 90 2.22 -4.80 -24.37
C ALA A 90 2.70 -3.32 -24.34
N LEU A 91 1.85 -2.40 -23.95
CA LEU A 91 2.17 -0.98 -23.89
C LEU A 91 2.84 -0.58 -22.60
N ASP A 92 2.31 -1.05 -21.49
CA ASP A 92 2.76 -0.67 -20.16
C ASP A 92 4.15 -1.25 -19.83
N TYR A 93 5.04 -0.39 -19.32
CA TYR A 93 6.40 -0.78 -18.97
C TYR A 93 6.45 -1.82 -17.86
N VAL A 94 5.59 -1.70 -16.83
CA VAL A 94 5.56 -2.64 -15.70
C VAL A 94 5.10 -4.01 -16.17
N THR A 95 4.11 -4.06 -17.06
CA THR A 95 3.66 -5.31 -17.69
C THR A 95 4.80 -6.00 -18.45
N LYS A 96 5.56 -5.26 -19.27
CA LYS A 96 6.72 -5.79 -20.00
C LYS A 96 7.73 -6.42 -19.03
N VAL A 97 8.14 -5.67 -18.03
CA VAL A 97 9.10 -6.14 -17.01
C VAL A 97 8.57 -7.36 -16.26
N CYS A 98 7.30 -7.38 -15.87
CA CYS A 98 6.71 -8.53 -15.19
C CYS A 98 6.69 -9.78 -16.07
N LEU A 99 6.30 -9.67 -17.34
CA LEU A 99 6.31 -10.79 -18.28
C LEU A 99 7.73 -11.33 -18.48
N GLU A 100 8.73 -10.46 -18.64
CA GLU A 100 10.14 -10.85 -18.77
C GLU A 100 10.66 -11.60 -17.55
N LEU A 101 10.30 -11.18 -16.32
CA LEU A 101 10.65 -11.89 -15.08
C LEU A 101 10.14 -13.32 -15.07
N PHE A 102 8.99 -13.60 -15.69
CA PHE A 102 8.42 -14.93 -15.84
C PHE A 102 8.83 -15.62 -17.15
N ARG A 103 9.78 -15.05 -17.89
CA ARG A 103 10.27 -15.56 -19.19
C ARG A 103 9.15 -15.72 -20.22
N LEU A 104 8.24 -14.76 -20.25
CA LEU A 104 7.15 -14.67 -21.20
C LEU A 104 7.38 -13.48 -22.15
N PRO A 105 6.94 -13.56 -23.41
CA PRO A 105 7.07 -12.45 -24.33
C PRO A 105 6.22 -11.25 -23.87
N ALA A 106 6.71 -10.03 -24.09
CA ALA A 106 6.01 -8.80 -23.74
C ALA A 106 4.89 -8.47 -24.75
N THR A 107 3.99 -9.41 -24.95
CA THR A 107 2.92 -9.37 -25.96
C THR A 107 1.59 -9.87 -25.39
N ALA A 108 0.50 -9.67 -26.14
CA ALA A 108 -0.82 -10.24 -25.86
C ALA A 108 -0.77 -11.76 -25.63
N ASP A 109 0.06 -12.46 -26.42
CA ASP A 109 0.23 -13.91 -26.22
C ASP A 109 0.93 -14.23 -24.90
N GLY A 110 1.94 -13.46 -24.52
CA GLY A 110 2.58 -13.59 -23.19
C GLY A 110 1.61 -13.31 -22.03
N ILE A 111 0.71 -12.35 -22.18
CA ILE A 111 -0.36 -12.07 -21.21
C ILE A 111 -1.30 -13.28 -21.09
N ARG A 112 -1.76 -13.87 -22.21
CA ARG A 112 -2.57 -15.11 -22.21
C ARG A 112 -1.86 -16.26 -21.52
N GLN A 113 -0.60 -16.47 -21.84
CA GLN A 113 0.20 -17.50 -21.18
C GLN A 113 0.33 -17.27 -19.68
N ALA A 114 0.51 -16.02 -19.24
CA ALA A 114 0.58 -15.66 -17.82
C ALA A 114 -0.75 -15.98 -17.09
N PHE A 115 -1.89 -15.68 -17.70
CA PHE A 115 -3.20 -16.09 -17.17
C PHE A 115 -3.33 -17.60 -17.05
N ARG A 116 -3.10 -18.34 -18.14
CA ARG A 116 -3.23 -19.81 -18.18
C ARG A 116 -2.33 -20.52 -17.18
N LYS A 117 -1.14 -19.96 -16.91
CA LYS A 117 -0.21 -20.45 -15.89
C LYS A 117 -0.60 -20.06 -14.46
N GLY A 118 -1.66 -19.28 -14.26
CA GLY A 118 -2.06 -18.77 -12.94
C GLY A 118 -1.07 -17.77 -12.32
N ILE A 119 -0.20 -17.18 -13.13
CA ILE A 119 0.78 -16.15 -12.70
C ILE A 119 0.14 -14.79 -12.64
N LEU A 120 -0.68 -14.46 -13.64
CA LEU A 120 -1.35 -13.17 -13.76
C LEU A 120 -2.80 -13.30 -13.31
N ALA A 121 -3.23 -12.38 -12.46
CA ALA A 121 -4.63 -12.17 -12.16
C ALA A 121 -5.16 -10.92 -12.86
N THR A 122 -6.44 -10.91 -13.22
CA THR A 122 -7.20 -9.69 -13.48
C THR A 122 -8.20 -9.44 -12.37
N LEU A 123 -8.92 -8.33 -12.45
CA LEU A 123 -9.87 -7.90 -11.44
C LEU A 123 -11.29 -8.13 -11.92
N HIS A 124 -12.12 -8.56 -10.99
CA HIS A 124 -13.56 -8.68 -11.18
C HIS A 124 -14.28 -8.00 -10.03
N ASP A 125 -15.19 -7.08 -10.36
CA ASP A 125 -16.10 -6.49 -9.40
C ASP A 125 -17.37 -7.33 -9.35
N ASN A 126 -17.61 -7.96 -8.20
CA ASN A 126 -18.82 -8.78 -7.99
C ASN A 126 -20.00 -7.96 -7.41
N GLY A 127 -19.87 -6.62 -7.39
CA GLY A 127 -20.85 -5.69 -6.84
C GLY A 127 -20.70 -5.42 -5.34
N TYR A 128 -19.80 -6.12 -4.65
CA TYR A 128 -19.51 -5.94 -3.22
C TYR A 128 -18.03 -5.72 -2.96
N VAL A 129 -17.17 -6.44 -3.64
CA VAL A 129 -15.70 -6.37 -3.51
C VAL A 129 -15.05 -6.60 -4.87
N THR A 130 -13.85 -6.08 -5.03
CA THR A 130 -12.99 -6.40 -6.18
C THR A 130 -12.18 -7.64 -5.85
N GLU A 131 -12.29 -8.67 -6.66
CA GLU A 131 -11.63 -9.96 -6.50
C GLU A 131 -10.52 -10.15 -7.54
N ALA A 132 -9.49 -10.92 -7.18
CA ALA A 132 -8.48 -11.40 -8.12
C ALA A 132 -8.97 -12.67 -8.78
N VAL A 133 -9.09 -12.66 -10.10
CA VAL A 133 -9.48 -13.81 -10.92
C VAL A 133 -8.28 -14.32 -11.70
N TYR A 134 -8.10 -15.63 -11.77
CA TYR A 134 -6.97 -16.32 -12.40
C TYR A 134 -7.41 -17.27 -13.52
N GLY A 135 -6.45 -17.75 -14.30
CA GLY A 135 -6.66 -18.80 -15.31
C GLY A 135 -7.54 -18.35 -16.47
N ALA A 136 -8.28 -19.31 -17.05
CA ALA A 136 -9.11 -19.07 -18.23
C ALA A 136 -10.21 -18.02 -18.02
N ALA A 137 -10.74 -17.91 -16.80
CA ALA A 137 -11.73 -16.90 -16.48
C ALA A 137 -11.13 -15.49 -16.54
N ALA A 138 -9.90 -15.31 -16.07
CA ALA A 138 -9.18 -14.04 -16.16
C ALA A 138 -8.84 -13.66 -17.60
N GLU A 139 -8.38 -14.64 -18.39
CA GLU A 139 -8.11 -14.47 -19.82
C GLU A 139 -9.37 -13.98 -20.56
N LYS A 140 -10.52 -14.65 -20.28
CA LYS A 140 -11.81 -14.26 -20.88
C LYS A 140 -12.22 -12.83 -20.50
N LEU A 141 -12.12 -12.46 -19.22
CA LEU A 141 -12.44 -11.11 -18.78
C LEU A 141 -11.56 -10.04 -19.47
N TRP A 142 -10.29 -10.33 -19.65
CA TRP A 142 -9.36 -9.44 -20.35
C TRP A 142 -9.69 -9.33 -21.84
N GLU A 143 -10.02 -10.44 -22.51
CA GLU A 143 -10.41 -10.45 -23.93
C GLU A 143 -11.75 -9.74 -24.17
N ASP A 144 -12.74 -9.99 -23.33
CA ASP A 144 -14.07 -9.37 -23.43
C ASP A 144 -13.99 -7.84 -23.23
N ALA A 145 -13.06 -7.36 -22.40
CA ALA A 145 -12.83 -5.93 -22.17
C ALA A 145 -12.10 -5.22 -23.33
N GLY A 146 -11.62 -5.96 -24.33
CA GLY A 146 -10.95 -5.39 -25.51
C GLY A 146 -9.58 -4.79 -25.25
N THR A 147 -8.88 -5.20 -24.23
CA THR A 147 -7.46 -4.90 -23.92
C THR A 147 -7.10 -3.46 -23.59
N THR A 148 -8.04 -2.52 -23.53
CA THR A 148 -7.68 -1.09 -23.45
C THR A 148 -7.54 -0.54 -22.05
N ASN A 149 -8.22 -1.10 -21.03
CA ASN A 149 -8.20 -0.57 -19.66
C ASN A 149 -8.28 -1.65 -18.59
N VAL A 150 -7.72 -2.80 -18.84
CA VAL A 150 -7.77 -3.89 -17.87
C VAL A 150 -6.53 -3.83 -16.98
N VAL A 151 -6.76 -3.79 -15.68
CA VAL A 151 -5.71 -3.89 -14.67
C VAL A 151 -5.42 -5.35 -14.39
N GLY A 152 -4.14 -5.70 -14.36
CA GLY A 152 -3.66 -7.02 -13.96
C GLY A 152 -2.73 -6.95 -12.76
N CYS A 153 -2.52 -8.10 -12.12
CA CYS A 153 -1.68 -8.22 -10.94
C CYS A 153 -0.69 -9.37 -11.08
N PHE A 154 0.60 -9.07 -10.92
CA PHE A 154 1.67 -10.07 -10.90
C PHE A 154 2.24 -10.26 -9.49
N PRO A 155 2.61 -11.49 -9.07
CA PRO A 155 3.19 -11.78 -7.76
C PRO A 155 4.70 -11.50 -7.75
N VAL A 156 5.10 -10.25 -7.93
CA VAL A 156 6.51 -9.81 -8.07
C VAL A 156 7.10 -9.17 -6.81
N ASN A 157 6.33 -9.03 -5.73
CA ASN A 157 6.83 -8.47 -4.49
C ASN A 157 7.47 -9.58 -3.64
N SER A 158 8.77 -9.48 -3.44
CA SER A 158 9.56 -10.48 -2.70
C SER A 158 9.02 -10.70 -1.27
N ALA A 159 8.86 -11.96 -0.86
CA ALA A 159 8.49 -12.30 0.52
C ALA A 159 9.58 -11.82 1.52
N VAL A 160 10.85 -11.94 1.13
CA VAL A 160 11.98 -11.54 2.00
C VAL A 160 11.89 -10.06 2.35
N SER A 161 11.86 -9.17 1.35
CA SER A 161 11.78 -7.73 1.62
C SER A 161 10.49 -7.33 2.35
N ARG A 162 9.34 -7.95 2.02
CA ARG A 162 8.08 -7.69 2.72
C ARG A 162 8.17 -8.00 4.21
N LEU A 163 8.75 -9.14 4.58
CA LEU A 163 8.89 -9.55 5.99
C LEU A 163 9.93 -8.69 6.71
N MET A 164 11.09 -8.42 6.11
CA MET A 164 12.13 -7.57 6.69
C MET A 164 11.61 -6.16 6.97
N LEU A 165 11.00 -5.50 5.99
CA LEU A 165 10.48 -4.14 6.12
C LEU A 165 9.30 -4.06 7.10
N ALA A 166 8.46 -5.10 7.16
CA ALA A 166 7.34 -5.16 8.08
C ALA A 166 7.78 -5.20 9.56
N SER A 167 8.91 -5.86 9.86
CA SER A 167 9.33 -6.18 11.23
C SER A 167 10.60 -5.46 11.70
N ALA A 168 11.32 -4.75 10.82
CA ALA A 168 12.57 -4.06 11.18
C ALA A 168 12.37 -3.04 12.28
N LYS A 169 13.24 -3.08 13.29
CA LYS A 169 13.24 -2.17 14.44
C LYS A 169 14.58 -1.44 14.58
N ARG A 170 14.53 -0.26 15.18
CA ARG A 170 15.70 0.49 15.67
C ARG A 170 16.16 -0.09 17.02
N GLU A 171 17.28 0.37 17.53
CA GLU A 171 17.84 -0.07 18.82
C GLU A 171 16.90 0.26 19.99
N ASP A 172 16.15 1.35 19.91
CA ASP A 172 15.16 1.75 20.92
C ASP A 172 13.85 0.94 20.86
N GLY A 173 13.73 -0.01 19.93
CA GLY A 173 12.56 -0.84 19.69
C GLY A 173 11.51 -0.21 18.79
N SER A 174 11.67 1.04 18.35
CA SER A 174 10.76 1.67 17.37
C SER A 174 10.87 1.03 16.00
N PHE A 175 9.78 1.06 15.22
CA PHE A 175 9.81 0.54 13.86
C PHE A 175 10.60 1.44 12.92
N VAL A 176 11.35 0.81 12.02
CA VAL A 176 12.03 1.49 10.92
C VAL A 176 11.03 1.95 9.86
N VAL A 177 10.08 1.08 9.52
CA VAL A 177 8.95 1.39 8.64
C VAL A 177 7.72 1.62 9.50
N ASP A 178 7.10 2.78 9.39
CA ASP A 178 6.16 3.32 10.38
C ASP A 178 4.78 2.67 10.36
N ALA A 179 4.25 2.36 9.17
CA ALA A 179 2.89 1.88 9.01
C ALA A 179 2.77 0.74 8.00
N PHE A 180 1.59 0.14 7.97
CA PHE A 180 1.15 -0.72 6.88
C PHE A 180 0.25 0.03 5.91
N SER A 181 0.40 -0.28 4.62
CA SER A 181 -0.45 0.21 3.56
C SER A 181 -0.91 -0.94 2.66
N THR A 182 -1.76 -0.65 1.70
CA THR A 182 -2.14 -1.64 0.68
C THR A 182 -1.49 -1.34 -0.66
N ASP A 183 -1.13 -0.06 -0.93
CA ASP A 183 -0.79 0.42 -2.27
C ASP A 183 -1.85 -0.06 -3.30
N GLY A 184 -3.11 -0.07 -2.85
CA GLY A 184 -4.20 -0.85 -3.45
C GLY A 184 -4.63 -0.33 -4.80
N GLY A 185 -4.98 0.94 -4.90
CA GLY A 185 -5.36 1.58 -6.16
C GLY A 185 -6.29 0.73 -7.04
N CYS A 186 -7.42 0.27 -6.54
CA CYS A 186 -8.34 -0.67 -7.20
C CYS A 186 -7.79 -2.10 -7.42
N ILE A 187 -6.67 -2.46 -6.80
CA ILE A 187 -6.09 -3.79 -6.87
C ILE A 187 -6.41 -4.55 -5.58
N PRO A 188 -6.69 -5.87 -5.59
CA PRO A 188 -7.04 -6.64 -4.40
C PRO A 188 -5.80 -6.89 -3.53
N ARG A 189 -5.27 -5.84 -2.91
CA ARG A 189 -4.13 -5.85 -2.00
C ARG A 189 -4.51 -5.58 -0.54
N ASN A 190 -5.78 -5.61 -0.19
CA ASN A 190 -6.33 -5.42 1.15
C ASN A 190 -6.07 -6.63 2.08
N VAL A 191 -4.82 -7.04 2.15
CA VAL A 191 -4.35 -8.20 2.92
C VAL A 191 -3.70 -7.85 4.26
N ILE A 192 -3.85 -6.61 4.73
CA ILE A 192 -3.22 -6.14 5.98
C ILE A 192 -3.64 -7.03 7.15
N ILE A 193 -4.92 -7.33 7.30
CA ILE A 193 -5.43 -8.15 8.40
C ILE A 193 -4.86 -9.58 8.32
N PRO A 194 -5.13 -10.39 7.27
CA PRO A 194 -4.66 -11.77 7.25
C PRO A 194 -3.13 -11.90 7.30
N MET A 195 -2.41 -11.05 6.57
CA MET A 195 -0.95 -11.13 6.54
C MET A 195 -0.31 -10.54 7.80
N GLY A 196 -0.87 -9.47 8.37
CA GLY A 196 -0.40 -8.90 9.62
C GLY A 196 -0.63 -9.83 10.79
N LEU A 197 -1.77 -10.49 10.87
CA LEU A 197 -2.03 -11.52 11.87
C LEU A 197 -1.14 -12.76 11.70
N ALA A 198 -0.77 -13.11 10.47
CA ALA A 198 0.23 -14.14 10.23
C ALA A 198 1.58 -13.76 10.84
N LEU A 199 2.02 -12.48 10.68
CA LEU A 199 3.24 -11.98 11.33
C LEU A 199 3.15 -12.07 12.87
N VAL A 200 1.98 -11.81 13.45
CA VAL A 200 1.76 -11.98 14.89
C VAL A 200 1.85 -13.45 15.31
N LYS A 201 1.19 -14.35 14.57
CA LYS A 201 1.23 -15.80 14.86
C LYS A 201 2.65 -16.40 14.73
N PHE A 202 3.47 -15.86 13.82
CA PHE A 202 4.88 -16.25 13.68
C PHE A 202 5.82 -15.57 14.70
N GLY A 203 5.31 -14.66 15.53
CA GLY A 203 6.11 -13.95 16.54
C GLY A 203 7.02 -12.86 15.97
N ALA A 204 6.82 -12.44 14.71
CA ALA A 204 7.54 -11.32 14.10
C ALA A 204 7.04 -9.96 14.62
N LEU A 205 5.79 -9.88 15.05
CA LEU A 205 5.14 -8.74 15.70
C LEU A 205 4.31 -9.20 16.89
N THR A 206 4.17 -8.34 17.89
CA THR A 206 3.08 -8.47 18.87
C THR A 206 1.77 -7.98 18.25
N LEU A 207 0.62 -8.34 18.85
CA LEU A 207 -0.68 -7.85 18.41
C LEU A 207 -0.77 -6.32 18.51
N SER A 208 -0.25 -5.74 19.59
CA SER A 208 -0.23 -4.28 19.80
C SER A 208 0.60 -3.56 18.71
N GLU A 209 1.76 -4.11 18.35
CA GLU A 209 2.60 -3.58 17.28
C GLU A 209 1.91 -3.64 15.92
N PHE A 210 1.24 -4.75 15.61
CA PHE A 210 0.46 -4.88 14.40
C PHE A 210 -0.65 -3.82 14.33
N VAL A 211 -1.45 -3.69 15.38
CA VAL A 211 -2.57 -2.71 15.44
C VAL A 211 -2.04 -1.29 15.33
N ALA A 212 -0.93 -0.97 15.97
CA ALA A 212 -0.33 0.36 15.87
C ALA A 212 0.11 0.69 14.43
N LYS A 213 0.78 -0.23 13.75
CA LYS A 213 1.20 -0.03 12.35
C LYS A 213 0.02 0.03 11.38
N ALA A 214 -1.05 -0.74 11.65
CA ALA A 214 -2.21 -0.81 10.77
C ALA A 214 -3.22 0.34 10.98
N SER A 215 -3.17 1.04 12.13
CA SER A 215 -4.18 2.03 12.51
C SER A 215 -3.56 3.31 13.09
N LEU A 216 -3.02 3.24 14.31
CA LEU A 216 -2.61 4.41 15.08
C LEU A 216 -1.55 5.26 14.37
N ASN A 217 -0.50 4.63 13.84
CA ASN A 217 0.61 5.34 13.19
C ASN A 217 0.13 6.05 11.91
N THR A 218 -0.73 5.40 11.12
CA THR A 218 -1.32 6.01 9.93
C THR A 218 -2.18 7.22 10.28
N ALA A 219 -3.06 7.08 11.29
CA ALA A 219 -3.90 8.18 11.75
C ALA A 219 -3.05 9.37 12.22
N ARG A 220 -2.04 9.13 13.03
CA ARG A 220 -1.09 10.16 13.51
C ARG A 220 -0.34 10.83 12.39
N HIS A 221 0.18 10.05 11.44
CA HIS A 221 0.91 10.59 10.30
C HIS A 221 0.05 11.55 9.47
N LEU A 222 -1.24 11.23 9.32
CA LEU A 222 -2.22 12.08 8.65
C LEU A 222 -2.80 13.19 9.56
N ARG A 223 -2.29 13.34 10.80
CA ARG A 223 -2.78 14.30 11.80
C ARG A 223 -4.24 14.11 12.18
N LEU A 224 -4.74 12.88 12.10
CA LEU A 224 -6.07 12.49 12.54
C LEU A 224 -6.00 12.00 13.99
N PHE A 225 -5.80 12.93 14.92
CA PHE A 225 -5.56 12.61 16.33
C PHE A 225 -6.80 12.14 17.10
N ASP A 226 -7.96 12.24 16.47
CA ASP A 226 -9.26 11.82 17.01
C ASP A 226 -9.61 10.36 16.68
N ARG A 227 -8.71 9.59 16.03
CA ARG A 227 -8.97 8.23 15.60
C ARG A 227 -7.73 7.32 15.64
N GLY A 228 -7.92 6.03 15.35
CA GLY A 228 -6.87 5.03 15.42
C GLY A 228 -6.58 4.51 16.84
N HIS A 229 -7.40 4.89 17.83
CA HIS A 229 -7.30 4.48 19.23
C HIS A 229 -8.67 4.49 19.91
N PHE A 230 -8.75 3.93 21.14
CA PHE A 230 -9.98 3.82 21.94
C PHE A 230 -10.04 4.82 23.11
N THR A 231 -9.32 5.91 23.06
CA THR A 231 -9.46 6.94 24.09
C THR A 231 -10.88 7.53 24.07
N PRO A 232 -11.52 7.79 25.22
CA PRO A 232 -12.83 8.42 25.28
C PRO A 232 -12.91 9.68 24.46
N GLY A 233 -13.93 9.78 23.58
CA GLY A 233 -14.11 10.89 22.64
C GLY A 233 -13.50 10.66 21.25
N ALA A 234 -12.74 9.59 21.06
CA ALA A 234 -12.25 9.22 19.73
C ALA A 234 -13.41 8.82 18.80
N VAL A 235 -13.21 9.07 17.51
CA VAL A 235 -14.13 8.64 16.45
C VAL A 235 -14.21 7.12 16.42
N ALA A 236 -15.42 6.59 16.33
CA ALA A 236 -15.66 5.15 16.35
C ALA A 236 -15.40 4.51 14.96
N ASP A 237 -14.15 4.58 14.52
CA ASP A 237 -13.63 3.81 13.39
C ASP A 237 -13.07 2.49 13.95
N VAL A 238 -13.85 1.40 13.84
CA VAL A 238 -13.56 0.13 14.51
C VAL A 238 -13.61 -1.02 13.51
N THR A 239 -12.61 -1.89 13.55
CA THR A 239 -12.60 -3.16 12.84
C THR A 239 -12.60 -4.31 13.83
N VAL A 240 -13.58 -5.21 13.71
CA VAL A 240 -13.66 -6.45 14.49
C VAL A 240 -13.02 -7.57 13.68
N VAL A 241 -12.10 -8.28 14.30
CA VAL A 241 -11.28 -9.29 13.63
C VAL A 241 -11.48 -10.65 14.29
N ASP A 242 -11.71 -11.68 13.48
CA ASP A 242 -11.64 -13.08 13.91
C ASP A 242 -10.16 -13.53 13.89
N MET A 243 -9.60 -13.72 15.08
CA MET A 243 -8.19 -14.08 15.24
C MET A 243 -7.86 -15.49 14.75
N ASP A 244 -8.81 -16.40 14.78
CA ASP A 244 -8.62 -17.79 14.35
C ASP A 244 -8.62 -17.87 12.83
N LYS A 245 -9.59 -17.23 12.18
CA LYS A 245 -9.69 -17.15 10.74
C LYS A 245 -8.68 -16.18 10.12
N GLY A 246 -8.24 -15.16 10.87
CA GLY A 246 -7.34 -14.13 10.37
C GLY A 246 -7.99 -13.13 9.41
N GLU A 247 -9.26 -12.81 9.65
CA GLU A 247 -10.04 -11.93 8.78
C GLU A 247 -10.87 -10.91 9.56
N ALA A 248 -11.23 -9.80 8.90
CA ALA A 248 -12.18 -8.84 9.45
C ALA A 248 -13.60 -9.37 9.26
N VAL A 249 -14.38 -9.43 10.35
CA VAL A 249 -15.78 -9.88 10.33
C VAL A 249 -16.76 -8.72 10.29
N SER A 250 -16.38 -7.57 10.80
CA SER A 250 -17.14 -6.33 10.65
C SER A 250 -16.25 -5.10 10.75
N SER A 251 -16.68 -4.02 10.14
CA SER A 251 -16.04 -2.72 10.35
C SER A 251 -17.07 -1.60 10.45
N PHE A 252 -16.73 -0.60 11.24
CA PHE A 252 -17.53 0.58 11.49
C PHE A 252 -16.71 1.81 11.15
N ARG A 253 -17.36 2.80 10.60
CA ARG A 253 -16.82 4.11 10.32
C ARG A 253 -17.73 5.17 10.90
N ASP A 254 -17.18 6.06 11.72
CA ASP A 254 -17.97 7.05 12.49
C ASP A 254 -19.14 6.38 13.26
N GLY A 255 -18.92 5.18 13.81
CA GLY A 255 -19.94 4.40 14.51
C GLY A 255 -21.00 3.75 13.61
N LYS A 256 -20.91 3.88 12.28
CA LYS A 256 -21.85 3.28 11.32
C LYS A 256 -21.20 2.04 10.69
N LEU A 257 -21.99 0.96 10.60
CA LEU A 257 -21.55 -0.26 9.94
C LEU A 257 -21.24 0.02 8.47
N ASN A 258 -20.03 -0.30 8.03
CA ASN A 258 -19.61 -0.19 6.63
C ASN A 258 -19.13 -1.52 6.01
N MET A 259 -18.90 -2.56 6.83
CA MET A 259 -18.67 -3.93 6.35
C MET A 259 -19.15 -4.95 7.39
N LYS A 260 -19.77 -6.03 6.93
CA LYS A 260 -20.09 -7.21 7.75
C LYS A 260 -20.05 -8.46 6.89
N ASP A 261 -19.34 -9.48 7.37
CA ASP A 261 -19.21 -10.80 6.72
C ASP A 261 -18.85 -10.70 5.22
N GLY A 262 -17.88 -9.83 4.89
CA GLY A 262 -17.42 -9.58 3.53
C GLY A 262 -18.31 -8.66 2.68
N LYS A 263 -19.51 -8.30 3.15
CA LYS A 263 -20.43 -7.41 2.44
C LYS A 263 -20.17 -5.95 2.84
N LEU A 264 -19.94 -5.09 1.84
CA LEU A 264 -19.76 -3.65 2.03
C LEU A 264 -21.13 -2.93 2.09
N TYR A 265 -21.19 -1.91 2.94
CA TYR A 265 -22.32 -0.99 3.06
C TYR A 265 -21.82 0.41 2.71
N PRO A 266 -22.51 1.15 1.82
CA PRO A 266 -22.12 2.49 1.44
C PRO A 266 -22.01 3.42 2.64
N THR A 267 -20.89 4.14 2.73
CA THR A 267 -20.68 5.23 3.67
C THR A 267 -20.26 6.49 2.90
N PRO A 268 -20.64 7.69 3.33
CA PRO A 268 -20.27 8.92 2.66
C PRO A 268 -18.73 9.07 2.56
N VAL A 269 -18.24 9.52 1.42
CA VAL A 269 -16.83 9.85 1.24
C VAL A 269 -16.50 11.11 2.03
N ARG A 270 -15.37 11.08 2.78
CA ARG A 270 -14.78 12.25 3.42
C ARG A 270 -13.42 12.55 2.80
N ILE A 271 -13.09 13.81 2.68
CA ILE A 271 -11.83 14.26 2.09
C ILE A 271 -10.99 14.96 3.15
N ILE A 272 -9.79 14.43 3.41
CA ILE A 272 -8.82 15.09 4.31
C ILE A 272 -8.28 16.31 3.58
N THR A 273 -8.34 17.46 4.25
CA THR A 273 -7.89 18.73 3.70
C THR A 273 -7.37 19.65 4.80
N THR A 274 -6.83 20.80 4.42
CA THR A 274 -6.54 21.92 5.32
C THR A 274 -7.67 22.95 5.29
N SER A 275 -7.64 23.94 6.17
CA SER A 275 -8.59 25.05 6.14
C SER A 275 -8.68 25.75 4.77
N ARG A 276 -7.60 25.76 3.99
CA ARG A 276 -7.57 26.34 2.63
C ARG A 276 -8.50 25.61 1.65
N GLY A 277 -8.63 24.29 1.77
CA GLY A 277 -9.43 23.46 0.84
C GLY A 277 -10.86 23.21 1.32
N GLU A 278 -11.19 23.53 2.58
CA GLU A 278 -12.48 23.17 3.18
C GLU A 278 -13.68 23.66 2.38
N LYS A 279 -13.67 24.93 1.97
CA LYS A 279 -14.76 25.53 1.21
C LYS A 279 -14.99 24.80 -0.13
N ALA A 280 -13.94 24.56 -0.88
CA ALA A 280 -14.03 23.90 -2.20
C ALA A 280 -14.57 22.47 -2.08
N ILE A 281 -14.19 21.73 -1.02
CA ILE A 281 -14.68 20.37 -0.79
C ILE A 281 -16.18 20.37 -0.44
N ARG A 282 -16.63 21.30 0.40
CA ARG A 282 -18.05 21.46 0.72
C ARG A 282 -18.87 21.88 -0.49
N GLU A 283 -18.37 22.79 -1.32
CA GLU A 283 -19.02 23.19 -2.58
C GLU A 283 -19.13 22.05 -3.58
N ALA A 284 -18.14 21.10 -3.58
CA ALA A 284 -18.20 19.89 -4.37
C ALA A 284 -19.14 18.80 -3.79
N GLY A 285 -19.82 19.06 -2.67
CA GLY A 285 -20.78 18.15 -2.05
C GLY A 285 -20.17 17.07 -1.16
N TYR A 286 -18.89 17.21 -0.77
CA TYR A 286 -18.22 16.26 0.13
C TYR A 286 -18.09 16.82 1.54
N GLU A 287 -17.92 15.93 2.53
CA GLU A 287 -17.61 16.29 3.90
C GLU A 287 -16.09 16.35 4.10
N PRO A 288 -15.52 17.53 4.46
CA PRO A 288 -14.09 17.62 4.74
C PRO A 288 -13.75 17.12 6.14
N ILE A 289 -12.57 16.50 6.27
CA ILE A 289 -11.84 16.33 7.53
C ILE A 289 -10.71 17.37 7.49
N VAL A 290 -10.89 18.44 8.24
CA VAL A 290 -9.92 19.54 8.24
C VAL A 290 -8.80 19.25 9.25
N ILE A 291 -7.58 19.12 8.76
CA ILE A 291 -6.40 18.92 9.60
C ILE A 291 -5.71 20.26 9.91
N ASP A 292 -5.20 20.39 11.13
CA ASP A 292 -4.44 21.54 11.57
C ASP A 292 -2.94 21.31 11.35
N LEU A 293 -2.36 22.05 10.41
CA LEU A 293 -0.93 21.98 10.09
C LEU A 293 -0.04 22.67 11.15
N SER A 294 -0.60 23.48 12.05
CA SER A 294 0.13 24.10 13.16
C SER A 294 0.43 23.10 14.27
N THR A 295 -0.34 22.02 14.35
CA THR A 295 -0.08 20.95 15.31
C THR A 295 1.31 20.32 15.05
N PRO A 296 2.15 20.18 16.08
CA PRO A 296 3.45 19.53 15.92
C PRO A 296 3.34 18.16 15.28
N GLU A 297 4.39 17.77 14.57
CA GLU A 297 4.47 16.41 14.04
C GLU A 297 4.39 15.40 15.19
N PRO A 298 3.54 14.38 15.07
CA PRO A 298 3.41 13.39 16.13
C PRO A 298 4.71 12.63 16.32
N GLU A 299 5.11 12.45 17.58
CA GLU A 299 6.21 11.54 17.89
C GLU A 299 5.86 10.12 17.44
N ARG A 300 6.86 9.40 16.94
CA ARG A 300 6.71 7.97 16.66
C ARG A 300 6.36 7.24 17.96
N VAL A 301 5.40 6.34 17.88
CA VAL A 301 5.07 5.49 19.02
C VAL A 301 6.14 4.42 19.13
N ASN A 302 6.98 4.55 20.14
CA ASN A 302 8.19 3.73 20.30
C ASN A 302 8.00 2.53 21.22
N ARG A 303 6.89 2.46 21.99
CA ARG A 303 6.64 1.36 22.95
C ARG A 303 5.17 0.97 22.97
N PHE A 304 4.93 -0.33 22.86
CA PHE A 304 3.60 -0.96 22.97
C PHE A 304 3.64 -2.03 24.04
#